data_887e5c79232fe220f5ca11806771fd87
#
_entry.id   887e5c79232fe220f5ca11806771fd87
#
_cell.length_a   1.000
_cell.length_b   1.000
_cell.length_c   1.000
_cell.angle_alpha   90.00
_cell.angle_beta   90.00
_cell.angle_gamma   90.00
#
_symmetry.space_group_name_H-M   'P 1'
#
loop_
_entity.id
_entity.type
_entity.pdbx_description
1 polymer ?
#
loop_
_entity_poly.entity_id
_entity_poly.type
_entity_poly.pdbx_seq_one_letter_code
_entity_poly.pdbx_strand_id
1 'polypeptide(L)'
;MPTVLNLPRPLTSSPATVGLRCPRTLPPDDLMLAAQKNAPDLSEGRIGRTGVLILESDGRLTTHYAFTDFSQHLALLPGPGKVQTVWPSLPERGVPFQSFTDAAGETFTLTDLLAELFAPFPLKNAMNGGAEQEKRRALWRSTIVHTAEDPLVKLIAAFNQDRRRDRIVAMGEWWCGASPVHDVRFNGTFYGPEKCATYLLERLMRGGETRFPEPLPRWAPEKPVALEVLYDDRDIIVINKPSRLTSVPGIREKISAFTELQKSLGELHVVHRLDADTSGILVFAKNKAALAALNESFRERRVHKRYRALLDGTVTDDRGQITLSLGLNVFDRPRQCVLPEAAGGSPSVTDFKVVARFAAADGSPKTLIDLYPATGRTHQLRVHCAHQLGLGCPISGDPLYSKMGLAAEDERYRLCLHAAEITFAHPMTGETVHIEKRADFDPT
;
A
#
# COMPACT_ATOMS: atom_id res chain seq x y z
N MET A 1 9.38 -22.58 26.95
CA MET A 1 9.06 -21.14 26.74
C MET A 1 9.45 -20.76 25.32
N PRO A 2 8.63 -20.04 24.59
CA PRO A 2 9.00 -19.58 23.26
C PRO A 2 10.13 -18.57 23.37
N THR A 3 11.18 -18.74 22.62
CA THR A 3 12.24 -17.76 22.49
C THR A 3 11.91 -16.86 21.30
N VAL A 4 11.92 -15.61 21.54
CA VAL A 4 11.55 -14.55 20.64
C VAL A 4 12.83 -13.94 20.04
N LEU A 5 12.90 -13.92 18.72
CA LEU A 5 13.93 -13.15 18.04
C LEU A 5 13.56 -11.66 18.09
N ASN A 6 14.12 -10.97 19.07
CA ASN A 6 14.02 -9.51 19.14
C ASN A 6 15.24 -8.95 18.41
N LEU A 7 15.05 -8.42 17.20
CA LEU A 7 16.15 -7.87 16.43
C LEU A 7 16.14 -6.34 16.52
N PRO A 8 17.22 -5.77 17.07
CA PRO A 8 18.45 -5.49 16.34
C PRO A 8 19.72 -5.98 17.07
N ARG A 9 19.82 -7.24 17.44
CA ARG A 9 21.10 -7.81 17.86
C ARG A 9 21.61 -8.77 16.80
N PRO A 10 22.92 -8.90 16.59
CA PRO A 10 23.47 -9.91 15.70
C PRO A 10 22.95 -11.28 16.16
N LEU A 11 22.50 -12.09 15.21
CA LEU A 11 22.01 -13.46 15.41
C LEU A 11 23.13 -14.34 15.97
N THR A 12 23.32 -14.34 17.29
CA THR A 12 24.25 -15.23 17.97
C THR A 12 23.56 -16.38 18.71
N SER A 13 22.23 -16.40 18.71
CA SER A 13 21.44 -17.47 19.33
C SER A 13 20.41 -18.04 18.35
N SER A 14 20.25 -19.35 18.34
CA SER A 14 19.21 -20.05 17.57
C SER A 14 17.83 -19.49 17.91
N PRO A 15 16.95 -19.29 16.89
CA PRO A 15 15.57 -18.90 17.14
C PRO A 15 14.89 -19.96 18.00
N ALA A 16 14.16 -19.52 18.94
CA ALA A 16 13.51 -20.45 19.80
C ALA A 16 12.14 -20.85 19.26
N THR A 17 11.84 -22.04 19.57
CA THR A 17 10.79 -22.85 18.99
C THR A 17 9.65 -22.99 19.97
N VAL A 18 8.44 -22.59 19.57
CA VAL A 18 7.20 -22.97 20.26
C VAL A 18 6.67 -24.21 19.56
N GLY A 19 6.62 -25.31 20.25
CA GLY A 19 5.95 -26.50 19.72
C GLY A 19 4.43 -26.33 19.78
N LEU A 20 3.79 -26.05 18.67
CA LEU A 20 2.35 -26.20 18.51
C LEU A 20 2.08 -27.64 18.03
N ARG A 21 1.37 -28.41 18.83
CA ARG A 21 0.79 -29.66 18.36
C ARG A 21 -0.45 -29.33 17.56
N CYS A 22 -0.29 -29.02 16.29
CA CYS A 22 -1.40 -28.89 15.36
C CYS A 22 -1.63 -30.22 14.63
N PRO A 23 -2.90 -30.66 14.48
CA PRO A 23 -3.22 -31.81 13.63
C PRO A 23 -2.80 -31.53 12.18
N ARG A 24 -2.26 -32.55 11.50
CA ARG A 24 -1.78 -32.50 10.10
C ARG A 24 -2.83 -32.12 9.05
N THR A 25 -4.09 -31.91 9.46
CA THR A 25 -5.26 -31.75 8.60
C THR A 25 -5.79 -30.32 8.51
N LEU A 26 -5.17 -29.36 9.20
CA LEU A 26 -5.64 -27.97 9.12
C LEU A 26 -5.12 -27.28 7.85
N PRO A 27 -5.97 -26.55 7.14
CA PRO A 27 -5.53 -25.65 6.06
C PRO A 27 -4.49 -24.64 6.54
N PRO A 28 -3.60 -24.14 5.66
CA PRO A 28 -2.61 -23.11 6.02
C PRO A 28 -3.21 -21.89 6.73
N ASP A 29 -4.40 -21.45 6.34
CA ASP A 29 -5.08 -20.30 6.94
C ASP A 29 -5.49 -20.56 8.39
N ASP A 30 -5.98 -21.76 8.71
CA ASP A 30 -6.33 -22.13 10.08
C ASP A 30 -5.08 -22.27 10.97
N LEU A 31 -3.97 -22.77 10.41
CA LEU A 31 -2.69 -22.81 11.09
C LEU A 31 -2.18 -21.43 11.42
N MET A 32 -2.33 -20.49 10.48
CA MET A 32 -1.93 -19.11 10.66
C MET A 32 -2.78 -18.39 11.70
N LEU A 33 -4.10 -18.62 11.67
CA LEU A 33 -5.02 -18.04 12.66
C LEU A 33 -4.71 -18.57 14.07
N ALA A 34 -4.40 -19.87 14.19
CA ALA A 34 -3.99 -20.49 15.45
C ALA A 34 -2.64 -19.93 15.94
N ALA A 35 -1.69 -19.74 15.02
CA ALA A 35 -0.40 -19.15 15.35
C ALA A 35 -0.56 -17.69 15.83
N GLN A 36 -1.39 -16.89 15.18
CA GLN A 36 -1.67 -15.53 15.58
C GLN A 36 -2.33 -15.47 16.97
N LYS A 37 -3.33 -16.31 17.21
CA LYS A 37 -4.05 -16.37 18.50
C LYS A 37 -3.15 -16.79 19.67
N ASN A 38 -2.15 -17.62 19.40
CA ASN A 38 -1.20 -18.13 20.39
C ASN A 38 0.14 -17.38 20.38
N ALA A 39 0.27 -16.34 19.58
CA ALA A 39 1.49 -15.55 19.52
C ALA A 39 1.77 -14.87 20.86
N PRO A 40 3.02 -14.90 21.32
CA PRO A 40 3.42 -14.09 22.46
C PRO A 40 3.25 -12.59 22.12
N ASP A 41 2.92 -11.77 23.09
CA ASP A 41 2.94 -10.31 22.89
C ASP A 41 4.39 -9.83 22.77
N LEU A 42 4.87 -9.73 21.54
CA LEU A 42 6.21 -9.28 21.22
C LEU A 42 6.32 -7.78 21.14
N SER A 43 5.19 -7.10 21.06
CA SER A 43 5.14 -5.66 20.94
C SER A 43 5.47 -4.97 22.26
N GLU A 44 5.08 -5.55 23.40
CA GLU A 44 5.21 -4.91 24.71
C GLU A 44 4.72 -3.45 24.71
N GLY A 45 3.66 -3.17 23.94
CA GLY A 45 3.12 -1.82 23.74
C GLY A 45 3.83 -1.00 22.64
N ARG A 46 4.85 -1.57 21.96
CA ARG A 46 5.50 -0.94 20.79
C ARG A 46 4.69 -1.20 19.52
N ILE A 47 4.88 -0.36 18.52
CA ILE A 47 4.27 -0.53 17.20
C ILE A 47 5.25 -1.25 16.31
N GLY A 48 4.80 -2.33 15.71
CA GLY A 48 5.66 -3.09 14.83
C GLY A 48 4.93 -4.18 14.06
N ARG A 49 5.70 -4.96 13.32
CA ARG A 49 5.20 -6.15 12.61
C ARG A 49 5.74 -7.41 13.25
N THR A 50 4.86 -8.38 13.46
CA THR A 50 5.21 -9.74 13.85
C THR A 50 5.13 -10.64 12.63
N GLY A 51 6.21 -11.30 12.29
CA GLY A 51 6.25 -12.38 11.31
C GLY A 51 6.19 -13.74 12.00
N VAL A 52 5.58 -14.70 11.34
CA VAL A 52 5.52 -16.09 11.79
C VAL A 52 5.93 -17.04 10.66
N LEU A 53 6.71 -18.03 11.00
CA LEU A 53 7.11 -19.13 10.14
C LEU A 53 6.77 -20.46 10.81
N ILE A 54 5.99 -21.29 10.14
CA ILE A 54 5.60 -22.62 10.62
C ILE A 54 6.35 -23.67 9.81
N LEU A 55 7.13 -24.47 10.51
CA LEU A 55 7.98 -25.50 9.94
C LEU A 55 7.49 -26.88 10.37
N GLU A 56 7.65 -27.86 9.48
CA GLU A 56 7.47 -29.28 9.75
C GLU A 56 8.81 -29.98 9.74
N SER A 57 9.14 -30.66 10.85
CA SER A 57 10.30 -31.53 10.97
C SER A 57 9.85 -32.81 11.65
N ASP A 58 10.17 -33.97 11.06
CA ASP A 58 9.84 -35.30 11.58
C ASP A 58 8.37 -35.47 12.00
N GLY A 59 7.45 -34.86 11.23
CA GLY A 59 6.03 -34.89 11.50
C GLY A 59 5.56 -34.03 12.67
N ARG A 60 6.42 -33.14 13.16
CA ARG A 60 6.11 -32.16 14.19
C ARG A 60 6.09 -30.77 13.57
N LEU A 61 5.11 -29.95 13.97
CA LEU A 61 5.05 -28.54 13.59
C LEU A 61 5.74 -27.70 14.68
N THR A 62 6.57 -26.77 14.23
CA THR A 62 7.19 -25.75 15.08
C THR A 62 6.85 -24.38 14.54
N THR A 63 6.55 -23.44 15.45
CA THR A 63 6.18 -22.07 15.08
C THR A 63 7.24 -21.11 15.60
N HIS A 64 7.73 -20.27 14.71
CA HIS A 64 8.78 -19.31 14.99
C HIS A 64 8.25 -17.91 14.72
N TYR A 65 8.61 -16.97 15.60
CA TYR A 65 8.16 -15.59 15.52
C TYR A 65 9.34 -14.64 15.48
N ALA A 66 9.21 -13.57 14.72
CA ALA A 66 10.10 -12.43 14.75
C ALA A 66 9.28 -11.14 14.83
N PHE A 67 9.83 -10.13 15.48
CA PHE A 67 9.21 -8.82 15.59
C PHE A 67 10.14 -7.75 15.03
N THR A 68 9.59 -6.83 14.26
CA THR A 68 10.29 -5.63 13.84
C THR A 68 9.61 -4.42 14.49
N ASP A 69 10.36 -3.74 15.34
CA ASP A 69 9.91 -2.53 16.04
C ASP A 69 9.97 -1.33 15.11
N PHE A 70 8.81 -0.73 14.84
CA PHE A 70 8.69 0.49 14.06
C PHE A 70 8.61 1.76 14.91
N SER A 71 8.58 1.65 16.24
CA SER A 71 8.49 2.81 17.14
C SER A 71 9.63 3.80 16.94
N GLN A 72 10.83 3.29 16.63
CA GLN A 72 12.01 4.11 16.36
C GLN A 72 11.95 4.85 15.01
N HIS A 73 11.02 4.45 14.14
CA HIS A 73 10.82 5.01 12.81
C HIS A 73 9.72 6.09 12.79
N LEU A 74 9.22 6.46 13.96
CA LEU A 74 8.12 7.39 14.11
C LEU A 74 8.60 8.63 14.85
N ALA A 75 8.48 9.79 14.22
CA ALA A 75 8.70 11.07 14.86
C ALA A 75 7.36 11.78 15.09
N LEU A 76 7.07 12.18 16.32
CA LEU A 76 5.91 13.01 16.64
C LEU A 76 6.17 14.42 16.12
N LEU A 77 5.27 14.91 15.27
CA LEU A 77 5.27 16.30 14.81
C LEU A 77 4.44 17.18 15.76
N PRO A 78 4.70 18.48 15.84
CA PRO A 78 3.88 19.39 16.60
C PRO A 78 2.41 19.38 16.12
N GLY A 79 1.49 19.11 17.05
CA GLY A 79 0.04 19.07 16.81
C GLY A 79 -0.58 17.70 17.05
N PRO A 80 -1.88 17.63 17.36
CA PRO A 80 -2.55 16.38 17.70
C PRO A 80 -2.56 15.41 16.51
N GLY A 81 -2.15 14.18 16.75
CA GLY A 81 -2.20 13.08 15.77
C GLY A 81 -1.25 13.19 14.58
N LYS A 82 -0.22 14.04 14.65
CA LYS A 82 0.77 14.17 13.57
C LYS A 82 1.99 13.30 13.82
N VAL A 83 2.23 12.37 12.92
CA VAL A 83 3.38 11.46 12.96
C VAL A 83 4.09 11.47 11.61
N GLN A 84 5.40 11.52 11.64
CA GLN A 84 6.24 11.37 10.47
C GLN A 84 7.04 10.07 10.57
N THR A 85 7.13 9.32 9.49
CA THR A 85 8.02 8.15 9.43
C THR A 85 9.46 8.59 9.18
N VAL A 86 10.35 8.15 10.07
CA VAL A 86 11.80 8.36 9.97
C VAL A 86 12.46 6.99 9.88
N TRP A 87 13.26 6.74 8.87
CA TRP A 87 13.96 5.47 8.73
C TRP A 87 15.45 5.61 9.04
N PRO A 88 16.05 4.58 9.64
CA PRO A 88 17.49 4.57 9.87
C PRO A 88 18.26 4.54 8.54
N SER A 89 19.47 4.99 8.60
CA SER A 89 20.42 4.85 7.50
C SER A 89 20.66 3.38 7.17
N LEU A 90 21.05 3.09 5.93
CA LEU A 90 21.43 1.74 5.53
C LEU A 90 22.53 1.21 6.47
N PRO A 91 22.33 0.08 7.16
CA PRO A 91 23.37 -0.47 8.02
C PRO A 91 24.57 -0.89 7.15
N GLU A 92 25.77 -0.63 7.64
CA GLU A 92 27.00 -1.03 6.94
C GLU A 92 27.21 -2.56 6.95
N ARG A 93 26.54 -3.29 7.85
CA ARG A 93 26.58 -4.75 7.99
C ARG A 93 25.23 -5.29 8.43
N GLY A 94 24.90 -6.49 8.06
CA GLY A 94 23.69 -7.18 8.53
C GLY A 94 23.00 -8.02 7.45
N VAL A 95 21.72 -8.29 7.63
CA VAL A 95 20.89 -9.14 6.76
C VAL A 95 21.00 -8.81 5.26
N PRO A 96 21.12 -7.53 4.82
CA PRO A 96 21.25 -7.23 3.38
C PRO A 96 22.47 -7.86 2.71
N PHE A 97 23.54 -8.07 3.48
CA PHE A 97 24.83 -8.59 2.99
C PHE A 97 25.07 -10.05 3.41
N GLN A 98 24.08 -10.66 4.04
CA GLN A 98 24.16 -12.06 4.40
C GLN A 98 24.15 -12.94 3.15
N SER A 99 25.01 -13.95 3.13
CA SER A 99 25.09 -14.93 2.06
C SER A 99 24.05 -16.04 2.28
N PHE A 100 23.32 -16.34 1.23
CA PHE A 100 22.39 -17.46 1.13
C PHE A 100 22.93 -18.47 0.13
N THR A 101 22.61 -19.74 0.30
CA THR A 101 22.92 -20.78 -0.68
C THR A 101 21.62 -21.45 -1.12
N ASP A 102 21.33 -21.44 -2.41
CA ASP A 102 20.11 -22.03 -2.96
C ASP A 102 20.20 -23.55 -3.15
N ALA A 103 19.10 -24.14 -3.63
CA ALA A 103 19.01 -25.58 -3.88
C ALA A 103 19.98 -26.07 -4.98
N ALA A 104 20.44 -25.21 -5.88
CA ALA A 104 21.44 -25.52 -6.89
C ALA A 104 22.88 -25.40 -6.37
N GLY A 105 23.07 -24.91 -5.14
CA GLY A 105 24.37 -24.65 -4.53
C GLY A 105 24.97 -23.29 -4.90
N GLU A 106 24.23 -22.42 -5.57
CA GLU A 106 24.66 -21.07 -5.86
C GLU A 106 24.53 -20.16 -4.64
N THR A 107 25.52 -19.30 -4.45
CA THR A 107 25.57 -18.36 -3.34
C THR A 107 25.17 -16.96 -3.82
N PHE A 108 24.25 -16.34 -3.10
CA PHE A 108 23.76 -14.98 -3.39
C PHE A 108 23.48 -14.20 -2.12
N THR A 109 23.39 -12.88 -2.22
CA THR A 109 22.95 -12.00 -1.13
C THR A 109 21.51 -11.51 -1.37
N LEU A 110 20.89 -10.93 -0.34
CA LEU A 110 19.60 -10.26 -0.51
C LEU A 110 19.70 -9.14 -1.57
N THR A 111 20.84 -8.47 -1.63
CA THR A 111 21.09 -7.43 -2.64
C THR A 111 21.11 -8.00 -4.06
N ASP A 112 21.71 -9.19 -4.25
CA ASP A 112 21.72 -9.86 -5.55
C ASP A 112 20.31 -10.27 -5.97
N LEU A 113 19.54 -10.88 -5.07
CA LEU A 113 18.13 -11.22 -5.31
C LEU A 113 17.31 -9.99 -5.74
N LEU A 114 17.49 -8.88 -5.03
CA LEU A 114 16.80 -7.65 -5.36
C LEU A 114 17.23 -7.10 -6.72
N ALA A 115 18.52 -7.20 -7.06
CA ALA A 115 19.02 -6.80 -8.37
C ALA A 115 18.41 -7.63 -9.50
N GLU A 116 18.29 -8.93 -9.34
CA GLU A 116 17.61 -9.82 -10.28
C GLU A 116 16.13 -9.44 -10.46
N LEU A 117 15.40 -9.26 -9.36
CA LEU A 117 13.99 -8.88 -9.39
C LEU A 117 13.73 -7.54 -10.08
N PHE A 118 14.68 -6.60 -9.98
CA PHE A 118 14.56 -5.28 -10.60
C PHE A 118 15.08 -5.21 -12.03
N ALA A 119 15.88 -6.18 -12.48
CA ALA A 119 16.44 -6.22 -13.84
C ALA A 119 15.40 -6.13 -14.98
N PRO A 120 14.19 -6.75 -14.86
CA PRO A 120 13.15 -6.63 -15.90
C PRO A 120 12.51 -5.24 -15.97
N PHE A 121 12.77 -4.37 -15.02
CA PHE A 121 12.30 -2.98 -15.01
C PHE A 121 13.46 -2.04 -15.33
N PRO A 122 14.05 -2.14 -16.57
CA PRO A 122 15.10 -1.23 -16.94
C PRO A 122 14.52 0.16 -16.79
N LEU A 123 15.24 0.97 -16.09
CA LEU A 123 14.97 2.39 -15.90
C LEU A 123 15.14 3.05 -17.27
N LYS A 124 14.24 2.75 -18.22
CA LYS A 124 14.17 3.36 -19.54
C LYS A 124 14.09 4.87 -19.33
N ASN A 125 15.16 5.57 -19.48
CA ASN A 125 15.43 7.00 -19.38
C ASN A 125 16.44 7.38 -18.28
N ALA A 126 17.35 6.47 -17.93
CA ALA A 126 18.49 6.78 -17.06
C ALA A 126 19.56 7.67 -17.76
N MET A 127 19.30 8.20 -18.93
CA MET A 127 20.31 8.98 -19.68
C MET A 127 20.40 10.46 -19.26
N ASN A 128 19.50 10.97 -18.45
CA ASN A 128 19.59 12.35 -17.92
C ASN A 128 20.05 12.28 -16.46
N GLY A 129 21.32 12.56 -16.22
CA GLY A 129 21.89 12.66 -14.88
C GLY A 129 21.22 13.75 -14.05
N GLY A 130 21.28 13.64 -12.72
CA GLY A 130 20.75 14.63 -11.78
C GLY A 130 19.77 14.06 -10.76
N ALA A 131 18.82 14.89 -10.32
CA ALA A 131 17.89 14.59 -9.23
C ALA A 131 17.08 13.28 -9.38
N GLU A 132 16.79 12.85 -10.60
CA GLU A 132 16.05 11.61 -10.86
C GLU A 132 16.90 10.35 -10.59
N GLN A 133 18.20 10.40 -10.89
CA GLN A 133 19.11 9.30 -10.58
C GLN A 133 19.33 9.16 -9.07
N GLU A 134 19.38 10.29 -8.35
CA GLU A 134 19.49 10.29 -6.88
C GLU A 134 18.22 9.71 -6.24
N LYS A 135 17.03 10.07 -6.71
CA LYS A 135 15.77 9.46 -6.26
C LYS A 135 15.75 7.94 -6.47
N ARG A 136 16.30 7.46 -7.57
CA ARG A 136 16.38 6.02 -7.87
C ARG A 136 17.35 5.29 -6.96
N ARG A 137 18.51 5.90 -6.69
CA ARG A 137 19.46 5.35 -5.71
C ARG A 137 18.87 5.32 -4.31
N ALA A 138 18.14 6.38 -3.91
CA ALA A 138 17.44 6.44 -2.65
C ALA A 138 16.37 5.33 -2.55
N LEU A 139 15.55 5.15 -3.59
CA LEU A 139 14.56 4.08 -3.65
C LEU A 139 15.20 2.70 -3.55
N TRP A 140 16.30 2.47 -4.24
CA TRP A 140 17.06 1.22 -4.19
C TRP A 140 17.58 0.93 -2.78
N ARG A 141 18.28 1.89 -2.16
CA ARG A 141 18.79 1.75 -0.79
C ARG A 141 17.68 1.45 0.20
N SER A 142 16.57 2.15 0.08
CA SER A 142 15.40 1.97 0.90
C SER A 142 14.77 0.60 0.77
N THR A 143 14.65 0.11 -0.47
CA THR A 143 14.11 -1.23 -0.71
C THR A 143 14.96 -2.29 -0.02
N ILE A 144 16.28 -2.15 -0.06
CA ILE A 144 17.19 -3.06 0.65
C ILE A 144 16.95 -3.01 2.17
N VAL A 145 16.87 -1.80 2.76
CA VAL A 145 16.62 -1.63 4.20
C VAL A 145 15.26 -2.19 4.60
N HIS A 146 14.22 -1.81 3.87
CA HIS A 146 12.86 -2.27 4.16
C HIS A 146 12.74 -3.80 4.10
N THR A 147 13.36 -4.41 3.10
CA THR A 147 13.41 -5.87 2.95
C THR A 147 14.21 -6.52 4.08
N ALA A 148 15.34 -5.96 4.45
CA ALA A 148 16.17 -6.48 5.54
C ALA A 148 15.48 -6.36 6.92
N GLU A 149 14.62 -5.36 7.10
CA GLU A 149 13.82 -5.18 8.31
C GLU A 149 12.53 -6.01 8.34
N ASP A 150 12.18 -6.66 7.24
CA ASP A 150 11.01 -7.54 7.18
C ASP A 150 11.16 -8.74 8.13
N PRO A 151 10.18 -8.99 9.03
CA PRO A 151 10.30 -10.05 10.03
C PRO A 151 10.33 -11.46 9.41
N LEU A 152 9.68 -11.68 8.26
CA LEU A 152 9.73 -12.97 7.56
C LEU A 152 11.08 -13.19 6.90
N VAL A 153 11.64 -12.16 6.28
CA VAL A 153 13.00 -12.23 5.70
C VAL A 153 14.02 -12.54 6.78
N LYS A 154 13.90 -11.93 7.96
CA LYS A 154 14.76 -12.22 9.11
C LYS A 154 14.63 -13.69 9.57
N LEU A 155 13.39 -14.21 9.64
CA LEU A 155 13.16 -15.62 10.00
C LEU A 155 13.80 -16.57 8.96
N ILE A 156 13.54 -16.34 7.68
CA ILE A 156 14.11 -17.15 6.59
C ILE A 156 15.64 -17.09 6.62
N ALA A 157 16.21 -15.90 6.82
CA ALA A 157 17.65 -15.73 6.93
C ALA A 157 18.25 -16.52 8.09
N ALA A 158 17.60 -16.49 9.26
CA ALA A 158 18.03 -17.26 10.42
C ALA A 158 18.02 -18.78 10.17
N PHE A 159 16.95 -19.30 9.56
CA PHE A 159 16.83 -20.73 9.25
C PHE A 159 17.79 -21.18 8.17
N ASN A 160 18.05 -20.36 7.17
CA ASN A 160 19.02 -20.68 6.13
C ASN A 160 20.46 -20.86 6.69
N GLN A 161 20.82 -20.08 7.72
CA GLN A 161 22.11 -20.23 8.39
C GLN A 161 22.25 -21.57 9.14
N ASP A 162 21.18 -22.02 9.79
CA ASP A 162 21.15 -23.26 10.54
C ASP A 162 21.12 -24.51 9.63
N ARG A 163 21.06 -24.36 8.30
CA ARG A 163 20.96 -25.41 7.28
C ARG A 163 19.83 -26.42 7.56
N ARG A 164 18.78 -26.01 8.23
CA ARG A 164 17.64 -26.88 8.51
C ARG A 164 16.89 -27.20 7.22
N ARG A 165 16.64 -28.47 6.99
CA ARG A 165 15.84 -28.98 5.87
C ARG A 165 14.36 -29.09 6.24
N ASP A 166 13.91 -28.34 7.20
CA ASP A 166 12.53 -28.37 7.65
C ASP A 166 11.62 -27.81 6.54
N ARG A 167 10.50 -28.47 6.35
CA ARG A 167 9.53 -28.03 5.35
C ARG A 167 8.75 -26.83 5.87
N ILE A 168 8.72 -25.74 5.13
CA ILE A 168 7.84 -24.60 5.42
C ILE A 168 6.41 -25.01 5.09
N VAL A 169 5.53 -24.94 6.07
CA VAL A 169 4.10 -25.26 5.94
C VAL A 169 3.27 -24.02 5.74
N ALA A 170 3.57 -22.96 6.50
CA ALA A 170 2.88 -21.68 6.39
C ALA A 170 3.79 -20.55 6.88
N MET A 171 3.54 -19.35 6.37
CA MET A 171 4.17 -18.13 6.84
C MET A 171 3.21 -16.94 6.68
N GLY A 172 3.41 -15.91 7.49
CA GLY A 172 2.63 -14.69 7.40
C GLY A 172 3.09 -13.65 8.39
N GLU A 173 2.47 -12.49 8.34
CA GLU A 173 2.78 -11.39 9.25
C GLU A 173 1.53 -10.59 9.61
N TRP A 174 1.62 -9.85 10.72
CA TRP A 174 0.58 -8.91 11.14
C TRP A 174 1.18 -7.74 11.91
N TRP A 175 0.42 -6.66 11.98
CA TRP A 175 0.77 -5.50 12.78
C TRP A 175 0.36 -5.68 14.24
N CYS A 176 1.18 -5.16 15.15
CA CYS A 176 0.96 -5.14 16.60
C CYS A 176 1.15 -3.74 17.16
N GLY A 177 0.51 -3.48 18.29
CA GLY A 177 0.65 -2.24 19.05
C GLY A 177 -0.41 -1.19 18.73
N ALA A 178 -0.34 -0.05 19.41
CA ALA A 178 -1.24 1.07 19.21
C ALA A 178 -0.82 1.92 18.02
N SER A 179 -1.79 2.43 17.25
CA SER A 179 -1.49 3.41 16.22
C SER A 179 -1.07 4.73 16.86
N PRO A 180 0.08 5.33 16.48
CA PRO A 180 0.49 6.61 17.02
C PRO A 180 -0.41 7.77 16.59
N VAL A 181 -1.24 7.55 15.56
CA VAL A 181 -2.15 8.57 15.03
C VAL A 181 -3.50 8.54 15.74
N HIS A 182 -3.96 7.38 16.22
CA HIS A 182 -5.34 7.21 16.64
C HIS A 182 -5.55 6.45 17.95
N ASP A 183 -4.53 6.17 18.71
CA ASP A 183 -4.62 5.36 19.95
C ASP A 183 -5.41 4.03 19.78
N VAL A 184 -5.50 3.55 18.56
CA VAL A 184 -6.20 2.32 18.20
C VAL A 184 -5.28 1.13 18.48
N ARG A 185 -5.63 0.34 19.47
CA ARG A 185 -4.93 -0.92 19.71
C ARG A 185 -5.26 -1.90 18.60
N PHE A 186 -4.24 -2.27 17.83
CA PHE A 186 -4.37 -3.29 16.81
C PHE A 186 -4.21 -4.67 17.43
N ASN A 187 -5.31 -5.36 17.62
CA ASN A 187 -5.30 -6.79 17.84
C ASN A 187 -5.15 -7.47 16.48
N GLY A 188 -3.89 -7.63 16.08
CA GLY A 188 -3.46 -8.47 14.97
C GLY A 188 -4.38 -8.52 13.75
N THR A 189 -4.16 -7.64 12.78
CA THR A 189 -4.68 -7.89 11.44
C THR A 189 -3.67 -8.75 10.71
N PHE A 190 -4.09 -9.94 10.30
CA PHE A 190 -3.27 -10.82 9.52
C PHE A 190 -3.12 -10.27 8.10
N TYR A 191 -1.89 -10.11 7.65
CA TYR A 191 -1.55 -9.87 6.26
C TYR A 191 -0.98 -11.16 5.68
N GLY A 192 -1.27 -11.44 4.42
CA GLY A 192 -0.62 -12.52 3.71
C GLY A 192 0.91 -12.38 3.72
N PRO A 193 1.64 -13.42 3.32
CA PRO A 193 3.09 -13.39 3.31
C PRO A 193 3.62 -12.24 2.46
N GLU A 194 4.66 -11.58 2.95
CA GLU A 194 5.35 -10.53 2.20
C GLU A 194 5.90 -11.09 0.88
N LYS A 195 5.68 -10.35 -0.21
CA LYS A 195 6.12 -10.78 -1.54
C LYS A 195 7.63 -11.01 -1.62
N CYS A 196 8.40 -10.19 -0.91
CA CYS A 196 9.86 -10.33 -0.88
C CYS A 196 10.29 -11.63 -0.19
N ALA A 197 9.69 -11.96 0.96
CA ALA A 197 9.94 -13.23 1.64
C ALA A 197 9.58 -14.43 0.75
N THR A 198 8.48 -14.31 -0.02
CA THR A 198 8.08 -15.33 -1.00
C THR A 198 9.14 -15.52 -2.08
N TYR A 199 9.66 -14.44 -2.67
CA TYR A 199 10.72 -14.53 -3.68
C TYR A 199 12.03 -15.10 -3.12
N LEU A 200 12.40 -14.72 -1.91
CA LEU A 200 13.57 -15.28 -1.23
C LEU A 200 13.41 -16.79 -1.04
N LEU A 201 12.24 -17.25 -0.57
CA LEU A 201 11.94 -18.66 -0.44
C LEU A 201 11.96 -19.40 -1.77
N GLU A 202 11.35 -18.84 -2.81
CA GLU A 202 11.35 -19.46 -4.15
C GLU A 202 12.78 -19.63 -4.66
N ARG A 203 13.63 -18.62 -4.50
CA ARG A 203 15.04 -18.69 -4.88
C ARG A 203 15.76 -19.79 -4.11
N LEU A 204 15.61 -19.84 -2.78
CA LEU A 204 16.25 -20.83 -1.93
C LEU A 204 15.82 -22.27 -2.25
N MET A 205 14.55 -22.48 -2.59
CA MET A 205 13.98 -23.82 -2.80
C MET A 205 14.20 -24.35 -4.22
N ARG A 206 14.21 -23.50 -5.23
CA ARG A 206 14.29 -23.92 -6.63
C ARG A 206 15.66 -23.71 -7.25
N GLY A 207 16.39 -22.71 -6.79
CA GLY A 207 17.58 -22.20 -7.46
C GLY A 207 17.24 -21.42 -8.73
N GLY A 208 18.23 -20.76 -9.32
CA GLY A 208 18.07 -20.05 -10.57
C GLY A 208 17.50 -18.62 -10.41
N GLU A 209 17.28 -17.96 -11.52
CA GLU A 209 16.86 -16.57 -11.60
C GLU A 209 15.41 -16.39 -11.11
N THR A 210 15.18 -15.42 -10.24
CA THR A 210 13.84 -15.08 -9.73
C THR A 210 13.27 -13.91 -10.53
N ARG A 211 12.01 -14.03 -10.95
CA ARG A 211 11.32 -12.99 -11.73
C ARG A 211 9.99 -12.61 -11.08
N PHE A 212 9.61 -11.34 -11.20
CA PHE A 212 8.27 -10.94 -10.81
C PHE A 212 7.23 -11.64 -11.68
N PRO A 213 6.16 -12.19 -11.07
CA PRO A 213 5.05 -12.71 -11.85
C PRO A 213 4.42 -11.59 -12.70
N GLU A 214 3.89 -11.96 -13.86
CA GLU A 214 3.08 -11.03 -14.65
C GLU A 214 1.92 -10.49 -13.79
N PRO A 215 1.67 -9.17 -13.81
CA PRO A 215 0.53 -8.60 -13.12
C PRO A 215 -0.75 -9.25 -13.61
N LEU A 216 -1.64 -9.65 -12.68
CA LEU A 216 -2.95 -10.17 -13.04
C LEU A 216 -3.67 -9.18 -13.97
N PRO A 217 -4.38 -9.67 -14.99
CA PRO A 217 -5.18 -8.82 -15.84
C PRO A 217 -6.19 -8.06 -14.98
N ARG A 218 -6.25 -6.75 -15.14
CA ARG A 218 -7.28 -5.93 -14.50
C ARG A 218 -8.52 -5.95 -15.36
N TRP A 219 -9.66 -5.99 -14.70
CA TRP A 219 -10.90 -5.74 -15.39
C TRP A 219 -10.88 -4.32 -16.00
N ALA A 220 -11.14 -4.22 -17.28
CA ALA A 220 -11.30 -2.98 -18.02
C ALA A 220 -12.56 -3.06 -18.87
N PRO A 221 -13.29 -1.96 -19.08
CA PRO A 221 -14.46 -1.98 -19.93
C PRO A 221 -14.09 -2.38 -21.35
N GLU A 222 -14.79 -3.36 -21.91
CA GLU A 222 -14.63 -3.79 -23.30
C GLU A 222 -15.44 -2.93 -24.28
N LYS A 223 -16.40 -2.17 -23.76
CA LYS A 223 -17.33 -1.34 -24.53
C LYS A 223 -17.22 0.12 -24.13
N PRO A 224 -17.56 1.05 -25.05
CA PRO A 224 -17.64 2.47 -24.73
C PRO A 224 -18.51 2.72 -23.49
N VAL A 225 -18.07 3.64 -22.63
CA VAL A 225 -18.74 3.99 -21.39
C VAL A 225 -19.34 5.39 -21.53
N ALA A 226 -20.64 5.51 -21.30
CA ALA A 226 -21.30 6.80 -21.24
C ALA A 226 -20.81 7.59 -20.00
N LEU A 227 -20.42 8.84 -20.21
CA LEU A 227 -19.92 9.71 -19.14
C LEU A 227 -20.97 10.76 -18.81
N GLU A 228 -21.28 10.89 -17.52
CA GLU A 228 -22.16 11.97 -17.03
C GLU A 228 -21.35 13.27 -16.97
N VAL A 229 -21.79 14.29 -17.74
CA VAL A 229 -21.19 15.61 -17.72
C VAL A 229 -21.84 16.44 -16.62
N LEU A 230 -21.03 16.99 -15.72
CA LEU A 230 -21.45 17.82 -14.59
C LEU A 230 -21.33 19.30 -14.88
N TYR A 231 -20.35 19.69 -15.70
CA TYR A 231 -20.12 21.04 -16.14
C TYR A 231 -19.41 21.01 -17.50
N ASP A 232 -19.83 21.90 -18.41
CA ASP A 232 -19.21 22.01 -19.72
C ASP A 232 -19.31 23.48 -20.24
N ASP A 233 -18.15 24.01 -20.65
CA ASP A 233 -18.08 25.32 -21.32
C ASP A 233 -17.01 25.30 -22.42
N ARG A 234 -16.55 26.46 -22.86
CA ARG A 234 -15.54 26.62 -23.91
C ARG A 234 -14.16 26.08 -23.46
N ASP A 235 -13.82 26.19 -22.17
CA ASP A 235 -12.46 26.05 -21.65
C ASP A 235 -12.25 24.79 -20.85
N ILE A 236 -13.28 24.27 -20.18
CA ILE A 236 -13.20 23.10 -19.33
C ILE A 236 -14.39 22.16 -19.50
N ILE A 237 -14.19 20.90 -19.18
CA ILE A 237 -15.29 19.94 -18.98
C ILE A 237 -15.04 19.17 -17.69
N VAL A 238 -16.11 18.98 -16.92
CA VAL A 238 -16.11 18.23 -15.68
C VAL A 238 -17.10 17.09 -15.77
N ILE A 239 -16.65 15.88 -15.44
CA ILE A 239 -17.46 14.67 -15.51
C ILE A 239 -17.54 13.96 -14.16
N ASN A 240 -18.57 13.13 -14.03
CA ASN A 240 -18.62 12.08 -13.02
C ASN A 240 -18.01 10.79 -13.61
N LYS A 241 -16.74 10.52 -13.29
CA LYS A 241 -16.06 9.32 -13.75
C LYS A 241 -16.64 8.10 -13.03
N PRO A 242 -17.13 7.06 -13.71
CA PRO A 242 -17.53 5.83 -13.06
C PRO A 242 -16.31 5.10 -12.44
N SER A 243 -16.56 4.25 -11.44
CA SER A 243 -15.58 3.28 -10.95
C SER A 243 -15.16 2.33 -12.07
N ARG A 244 -13.97 1.75 -11.96
CA ARG A 244 -13.38 0.79 -12.92
C ARG A 244 -13.08 1.35 -14.32
N LEU A 245 -13.16 2.65 -14.51
CA LEU A 245 -12.71 3.33 -15.72
C LEU A 245 -11.42 4.11 -15.43
N THR A 246 -10.38 3.92 -16.24
CA THR A 246 -9.15 4.72 -16.13
C THR A 246 -9.40 6.17 -16.53
N SER A 247 -8.71 7.11 -15.89
CA SER A 247 -8.78 8.55 -16.27
C SER A 247 -8.14 8.80 -17.62
N VAL A 248 -7.05 8.09 -17.91
CA VAL A 248 -6.27 8.18 -19.16
C VAL A 248 -5.95 6.76 -19.64
N PRO A 249 -5.66 6.57 -20.95
CA PRO A 249 -5.32 5.22 -21.44
C PRO A 249 -4.08 4.69 -20.75
N GLY A 250 -4.12 3.43 -20.37
CA GLY A 250 -3.00 2.66 -19.84
C GLY A 250 -2.22 1.94 -20.94
N ILE A 251 -1.25 1.14 -20.53
CA ILE A 251 -0.49 0.28 -21.48
C ILE A 251 -1.43 -0.76 -22.10
N ARG A 252 -2.30 -1.36 -21.30
CA ARG A 252 -3.23 -2.43 -21.71
C ARG A 252 -4.65 -1.87 -21.93
N GLU A 253 -5.12 -0.99 -21.06
CA GLU A 253 -6.46 -0.39 -21.12
C GLU A 253 -6.48 0.78 -22.12
N LYS A 254 -7.22 0.61 -23.21
CA LYS A 254 -7.36 1.62 -24.28
C LYS A 254 -8.58 2.52 -24.07
N ILE A 255 -9.63 2.02 -23.42
CA ILE A 255 -10.84 2.78 -23.06
C ILE A 255 -10.56 3.51 -21.75
N SER A 256 -10.76 4.83 -21.76
CA SER A 256 -10.58 5.70 -20.60
C SER A 256 -11.53 6.89 -20.66
N ALA A 257 -11.72 7.59 -19.56
CA ALA A 257 -12.52 8.80 -19.56
C ALA A 257 -12.01 9.83 -20.60
N PHE A 258 -10.70 9.98 -20.70
CA PHE A 258 -10.06 10.83 -21.68
C PHE A 258 -10.39 10.41 -23.13
N THR A 259 -10.21 9.12 -23.47
CA THR A 259 -10.45 8.66 -24.85
C THR A 259 -11.92 8.71 -25.24
N GLU A 260 -12.84 8.48 -24.30
CA GLU A 260 -14.29 8.59 -24.57
C GLU A 260 -14.69 10.05 -24.85
N LEU A 261 -14.22 11.01 -24.06
CA LEU A 261 -14.47 12.43 -24.29
C LEU A 261 -13.81 12.95 -25.57
N GLN A 262 -12.58 12.51 -25.86
CA GLN A 262 -11.82 12.97 -27.02
C GLN A 262 -12.52 12.62 -28.36
N LYS A 263 -13.29 11.54 -28.39
CA LYS A 263 -14.07 11.15 -29.59
C LYS A 263 -15.07 12.22 -30.02
N SER A 264 -15.66 12.95 -29.05
CA SER A 264 -16.67 13.96 -29.31
C SER A 264 -16.14 15.40 -29.27
N LEU A 265 -15.11 15.68 -28.48
CA LEU A 265 -14.60 17.00 -28.21
C LEU A 265 -13.36 17.39 -29.05
N GLY A 266 -12.62 16.40 -29.59
CA GLY A 266 -11.38 16.65 -30.31
C GLY A 266 -10.22 17.00 -29.36
N GLU A 267 -9.83 18.29 -29.29
CA GLU A 267 -8.75 18.71 -28.39
C GLU A 267 -9.19 18.62 -26.92
N LEU A 268 -8.40 17.90 -26.13
CA LEU A 268 -8.64 17.68 -24.71
C LEU A 268 -7.31 17.47 -23.98
N HIS A 269 -7.21 17.99 -22.76
CA HIS A 269 -5.99 17.93 -21.96
C HIS A 269 -6.27 17.43 -20.54
N VAL A 270 -5.37 16.60 -20.03
CA VAL A 270 -5.45 16.01 -18.71
C VAL A 270 -4.90 16.98 -17.66
N VAL A 271 -5.74 17.40 -16.74
CA VAL A 271 -5.37 18.29 -15.62
C VAL A 271 -4.92 17.48 -14.41
N HIS A 272 -5.71 16.47 -14.04
CA HIS A 272 -5.42 15.55 -12.93
C HIS A 272 -5.99 14.16 -13.23
N ARG A 273 -5.78 13.22 -12.33
CA ARG A 273 -6.25 11.85 -12.49
C ARG A 273 -6.91 11.33 -11.22
N LEU A 274 -7.90 10.47 -11.38
CA LEU A 274 -8.40 9.56 -10.38
C LEU A 274 -7.87 8.16 -10.70
N ASP A 275 -7.71 7.33 -9.67
CA ASP A 275 -7.43 5.90 -9.86
C ASP A 275 -8.56 5.24 -10.66
N ALA A 276 -8.28 4.13 -11.33
CA ALA A 276 -9.30 3.42 -12.13
C ALA A 276 -10.55 3.12 -11.31
N ASP A 277 -10.37 2.60 -10.08
CA ASP A 277 -11.46 2.18 -9.21
C ASP A 277 -12.15 3.34 -8.47
N THR A 278 -11.50 4.50 -8.37
CA THR A 278 -12.08 5.71 -7.76
C THR A 278 -13.09 6.33 -8.70
N SER A 279 -14.30 6.59 -8.22
CA SER A 279 -15.35 7.31 -8.96
C SER A 279 -15.38 8.79 -8.61
N GLY A 280 -16.17 9.57 -9.36
CA GLY A 280 -16.52 10.95 -9.04
C GLY A 280 -15.90 12.00 -9.94
N ILE A 281 -15.79 13.21 -9.45
CA ILE A 281 -15.51 14.43 -10.18
C ILE A 281 -14.10 14.42 -10.77
N LEU A 282 -14.03 14.56 -12.10
CA LEU A 282 -12.78 14.63 -12.87
C LEU A 282 -12.84 15.79 -13.86
N VAL A 283 -11.81 16.64 -13.83
CA VAL A 283 -11.73 17.88 -14.64
C VAL A 283 -10.74 17.66 -15.79
N PHE A 284 -11.13 18.11 -16.99
CA PHE A 284 -10.28 18.22 -18.16
C PHE A 284 -10.28 19.65 -18.70
N ALA A 285 -9.18 20.07 -19.31
CA ALA A 285 -9.11 21.32 -20.04
C ALA A 285 -9.34 21.10 -21.54
N LYS A 286 -10.07 22.00 -22.19
CA LYS A 286 -10.38 21.92 -23.62
C LYS A 286 -9.38 22.68 -24.48
N ASN A 287 -8.48 23.45 -23.86
CA ASN A 287 -7.41 24.17 -24.55
C ASN A 287 -6.16 24.31 -23.65
N LYS A 288 -5.06 24.70 -24.27
CA LYS A 288 -3.75 24.81 -23.58
C LYS A 288 -3.68 25.92 -22.54
N ALA A 289 -4.42 27.03 -22.75
CA ALA A 289 -4.45 28.15 -21.81
C ALA A 289 -5.14 27.72 -20.50
N ALA A 290 -6.31 27.08 -20.60
CA ALA A 290 -7.01 26.53 -19.46
C ALA A 290 -6.16 25.43 -18.74
N LEU A 291 -5.45 24.54 -19.47
CA LEU A 291 -4.55 23.57 -18.90
C LEU A 291 -3.44 24.24 -18.07
N ALA A 292 -2.79 25.27 -18.59
CA ALA A 292 -1.72 25.98 -17.90
C ALA A 292 -2.20 26.61 -16.59
N ALA A 293 -3.32 27.30 -16.60
CA ALA A 293 -3.92 27.97 -15.45
C ALA A 293 -4.38 26.94 -14.37
N LEU A 294 -5.02 25.84 -14.80
CA LEU A 294 -5.41 24.77 -13.87
C LEU A 294 -4.20 24.07 -13.26
N ASN A 295 -3.18 23.73 -14.05
CA ASN A 295 -1.95 23.13 -13.54
C ASN A 295 -1.27 24.02 -12.49
N GLU A 296 -1.28 25.34 -12.70
CA GLU A 296 -0.79 26.30 -11.70
C GLU A 296 -1.63 26.26 -10.42
N SER A 297 -2.96 26.30 -10.56
CA SER A 297 -3.88 26.21 -9.41
C SER A 297 -3.71 24.94 -8.61
N PHE A 298 -3.46 23.77 -9.26
CA PHE A 298 -3.15 22.52 -8.59
C PHE A 298 -1.78 22.56 -7.91
N ARG A 299 -0.75 23.10 -8.57
CA ARG A 299 0.60 23.24 -8.01
C ARG A 299 0.61 24.11 -6.76
N GLU A 300 -0.13 25.21 -6.77
CA GLU A 300 -0.25 26.15 -5.67
C GLU A 300 -1.28 25.75 -4.61
N ARG A 301 -1.88 24.55 -4.76
CA ARG A 301 -2.90 24.01 -3.83
C ARG A 301 -4.13 24.91 -3.65
N ARG A 302 -4.47 25.67 -4.67
CA ARG A 302 -5.69 26.51 -4.70
C ARG A 302 -6.96 25.74 -5.12
N VAL A 303 -6.82 24.44 -5.42
CA VAL A 303 -7.93 23.53 -5.73
C VAL A 303 -8.29 22.75 -4.47
N HIS A 304 -9.50 22.97 -3.96
CA HIS A 304 -10.04 22.24 -2.81
C HIS A 304 -10.81 21.02 -3.30
N LYS A 305 -10.56 19.88 -2.63
CA LYS A 305 -11.17 18.59 -2.99
C LYS A 305 -11.66 17.91 -1.73
N ARG A 306 -12.85 17.34 -1.81
CA ARG A 306 -13.39 16.44 -0.79
C ARG A 306 -13.70 15.10 -1.43
N TYR A 307 -13.22 14.05 -0.80
CA TYR A 307 -13.55 12.68 -1.15
C TYR A 307 -14.42 12.09 -0.07
N ARG A 308 -15.44 11.33 -0.45
CA ARG A 308 -16.26 10.51 0.43
C ARG A 308 -15.73 9.08 0.37
N ALA A 309 -15.55 8.44 1.54
CA ALA A 309 -15.16 7.04 1.63
C ALA A 309 -15.98 6.30 2.69
N LEU A 310 -16.24 5.01 2.43
CA LEU A 310 -16.74 4.07 3.41
C LEU A 310 -15.59 3.15 3.83
N LEU A 311 -15.31 3.07 5.12
CA LEU A 311 -14.19 2.28 5.65
C LEU A 311 -14.67 1.03 6.37
N ASP A 312 -13.88 -0.05 6.27
CA ASP A 312 -14.05 -1.29 7.03
C ASP A 312 -13.38 -1.15 8.40
N GLY A 313 -14.16 -0.86 9.41
CA GLY A 313 -13.69 -0.63 10.77
C GLY A 313 -14.20 0.66 11.40
N THR A 314 -13.80 0.87 12.65
CA THR A 314 -14.15 2.07 13.42
C THR A 314 -12.94 3.00 13.51
N VAL A 315 -13.04 4.18 12.93
CA VAL A 315 -12.12 5.29 13.17
C VAL A 315 -12.56 5.99 14.44
N THR A 316 -11.71 6.08 15.46
CA THR A 316 -12.07 6.61 16.78
C THR A 316 -12.19 8.13 16.81
N ASP A 317 -11.25 8.82 16.19
CA ASP A 317 -11.23 10.29 16.14
C ASP A 317 -12.24 10.85 15.15
N ASP A 318 -12.92 11.92 15.53
CA ASP A 318 -13.90 12.58 14.65
C ASP A 318 -13.24 13.35 13.52
N ARG A 319 -12.02 13.81 13.72
CA ARG A 319 -11.21 14.55 12.74
C ARG A 319 -9.73 14.43 13.05
N GLY A 320 -8.90 14.59 12.03
CA GLY A 320 -7.45 14.58 12.20
C GLY A 320 -6.73 14.78 10.88
N GLN A 321 -5.42 14.61 10.93
CA GLN A 321 -4.55 14.72 9.76
C GLN A 321 -3.64 13.49 9.69
N ILE A 322 -3.53 12.89 8.51
CA ILE A 322 -2.63 11.79 8.21
C ILE A 322 -1.46 12.33 7.41
N THR A 323 -0.24 12.15 7.92
CA THR A 323 0.99 12.55 7.24
C THR A 323 1.89 11.34 7.10
N LEU A 324 1.99 10.83 5.88
CA LEU A 324 2.82 9.68 5.52
C LEU A 324 3.59 10.01 4.25
N SER A 325 4.82 9.51 4.12
CA SER A 325 5.53 9.55 2.85
C SER A 325 5.31 8.25 2.10
N LEU A 326 4.92 8.36 0.82
CA LEU A 326 4.48 7.23 0.01
C LEU A 326 5.41 7.00 -1.17
N GLY A 327 5.61 5.75 -1.52
CA GLY A 327 6.33 5.33 -2.71
C GLY A 327 5.78 4.05 -3.31
N LEU A 328 6.25 3.70 -4.51
CA LEU A 328 5.84 2.49 -5.18
C LEU A 328 6.32 1.26 -4.40
N ASN A 329 5.40 0.33 -4.10
CA ASN A 329 5.80 -1.00 -3.66
C ASN A 329 6.35 -1.76 -4.86
N VAL A 330 7.66 -1.85 -4.94
CA VAL A 330 8.36 -2.46 -6.07
C VAL A 330 8.11 -3.97 -6.18
N PHE A 331 7.82 -4.62 -5.06
CA PHE A 331 7.52 -6.06 -4.99
C PHE A 331 6.06 -6.41 -5.28
N ASP A 332 5.15 -5.43 -5.20
CA ASP A 332 3.72 -5.68 -5.35
C ASP A 332 3.02 -4.55 -6.10
N ARG A 333 3.40 -4.37 -7.37
CA ARG A 333 2.78 -3.38 -8.24
C ARG A 333 1.32 -3.73 -8.53
N PRO A 334 0.44 -2.75 -8.60
CA PRO A 334 0.63 -1.30 -8.57
C PRO A 334 0.53 -0.69 -7.16
N ARG A 335 0.57 -1.50 -6.09
CA ARG A 335 0.46 -0.96 -4.73
C ARG A 335 1.52 0.08 -4.42
N GLN A 336 1.13 1.05 -3.62
CA GLN A 336 2.04 1.98 -2.95
C GLN A 336 2.27 1.49 -1.53
N CYS A 337 3.38 1.89 -0.94
CA CYS A 337 3.70 1.61 0.46
C CYS A 337 4.18 2.88 1.16
N VAL A 338 4.19 2.84 2.48
CA VAL A 338 4.80 3.91 3.26
C VAL A 338 6.31 3.77 3.14
N LEU A 339 6.94 4.77 2.56
CA LEU A 339 8.38 4.90 2.40
C LEU A 339 8.82 6.26 2.92
N PRO A 340 9.89 6.34 3.72
CA PRO A 340 10.42 7.63 4.16
C PRO A 340 11.00 8.45 2.99
N GLU A 341 11.11 9.75 3.19
CA GLU A 341 11.67 10.65 2.18
C GLU A 341 13.11 10.30 1.82
N ALA A 342 13.92 9.98 2.84
CA ALA A 342 15.29 9.50 2.65
C ALA A 342 15.38 8.23 1.77
N ALA A 343 14.28 7.53 1.65
CA ALA A 343 14.07 6.31 0.91
C ALA A 343 13.43 6.51 -0.47
N GLY A 344 13.23 7.75 -0.88
CA GLY A 344 12.55 8.09 -2.12
C GLY A 344 11.02 8.18 -1.99
N GLY A 345 10.49 8.10 -0.77
CA GLY A 345 9.09 8.39 -0.48
C GLY A 345 8.76 9.86 -0.77
N SER A 346 7.53 10.11 -1.18
CA SER A 346 7.03 11.45 -1.43
C SER A 346 6.06 11.85 -0.32
N PRO A 347 6.24 13.00 0.35
CA PRO A 347 5.36 13.46 1.40
C PRO A 347 3.92 13.52 0.92
N SER A 348 3.01 13.04 1.75
CA SER A 348 1.57 13.10 1.50
C SER A 348 0.82 13.46 2.76
N VAL A 349 -0.19 14.33 2.62
CA VAL A 349 -0.99 14.87 3.70
C VAL A 349 -2.45 14.80 3.33
N THR A 350 -3.27 14.27 4.25
CA THR A 350 -4.73 14.20 4.13
C THR A 350 -5.36 14.59 5.46
N ASP A 351 -6.19 15.62 5.46
CA ASP A 351 -7.10 15.89 6.57
C ASP A 351 -8.34 15.01 6.42
N PHE A 352 -8.95 14.64 7.55
CA PHE A 352 -10.17 13.84 7.54
C PHE A 352 -11.20 14.33 8.56
N LYS A 353 -12.46 14.01 8.27
CA LYS A 353 -13.59 14.23 9.16
C LYS A 353 -14.53 13.03 9.08
N VAL A 354 -14.81 12.40 10.22
CA VAL A 354 -15.81 11.32 10.30
C VAL A 354 -17.21 11.93 10.15
N VAL A 355 -18.01 11.31 9.29
CA VAL A 355 -19.41 11.70 9.03
C VAL A 355 -20.36 10.86 9.86
N ALA A 356 -20.14 9.53 9.88
CA ALA A 356 -20.95 8.60 10.64
C ALA A 356 -20.17 7.31 10.97
N ARG A 357 -20.56 6.66 12.06
CA ARG A 357 -20.13 5.32 12.43
C ARG A 357 -21.37 4.45 12.62
N PHE A 358 -21.37 3.26 12.03
CA PHE A 358 -22.52 2.35 12.12
C PHE A 358 -22.08 0.90 11.94
N ALA A 359 -22.98 -0.02 12.24
CA ALA A 359 -22.81 -1.43 11.92
C ALA A 359 -23.48 -1.73 10.58
N ALA A 360 -22.78 -2.47 9.70
CA ALA A 360 -23.39 -2.99 8.49
C ALA A 360 -24.41 -4.09 8.79
N ALA A 361 -25.14 -4.58 7.79
CA ALA A 361 -26.16 -5.60 7.96
C ALA A 361 -25.62 -6.92 8.55
N ASP A 362 -24.34 -7.22 8.32
CA ASP A 362 -23.62 -8.37 8.89
C ASP A 362 -23.05 -8.11 10.28
N GLY A 363 -23.35 -6.95 10.88
CA GLY A 363 -22.84 -6.51 12.18
C GLY A 363 -21.41 -5.94 12.15
N SER A 364 -20.70 -5.93 11.00
CA SER A 364 -19.36 -5.40 10.88
C SER A 364 -19.34 -3.87 11.07
N PRO A 365 -18.35 -3.31 11.80
CA PRO A 365 -18.26 -1.88 12.00
C PRO A 365 -17.85 -1.17 10.70
N LYS A 366 -18.49 -0.04 10.43
CA LYS A 366 -18.22 0.83 9.29
C LYS A 366 -18.07 2.28 9.75
N THR A 367 -17.22 3.01 9.03
CA THR A 367 -17.06 4.46 9.20
C THR A 367 -17.23 5.15 7.85
N LEU A 368 -18.17 6.07 7.75
CA LEU A 368 -18.32 6.99 6.65
C LEU A 368 -17.47 8.24 6.95
N ILE A 369 -16.60 8.63 6.01
CA ILE A 369 -15.60 9.65 6.24
C ILE A 369 -15.44 10.58 5.05
N ASP A 370 -15.17 11.86 5.33
CA ASP A 370 -14.69 12.84 4.36
C ASP A 370 -13.16 12.96 4.45
N LEU A 371 -12.50 12.95 3.30
CA LEU A 371 -11.06 13.05 3.15
C LEU A 371 -10.71 14.27 2.32
N TYR A 372 -9.80 15.10 2.81
CA TYR A 372 -9.36 16.35 2.19
C TYR A 372 -7.85 16.29 1.87
N PRO A 373 -7.46 15.76 0.69
CA PRO A 373 -6.05 15.59 0.36
C PRO A 373 -5.40 16.93 0.01
N ALA A 374 -4.42 17.36 0.82
CA ALA A 374 -3.57 18.51 0.52
C ALA A 374 -2.51 18.18 -0.56
N THR A 375 -2.22 16.92 -0.78
CA THR A 375 -1.32 16.37 -1.81
C THR A 375 -2.08 15.36 -2.66
N GLY A 376 -1.53 14.95 -3.81
CA GLY A 376 -2.17 14.01 -4.74
C GLY A 376 -1.24 12.88 -5.20
N ARG A 377 -0.74 12.05 -4.27
CA ARG A 377 0.10 10.91 -4.61
C ARG A 377 -0.75 9.73 -5.07
N THR A 378 -0.17 8.87 -5.89
CA THR A 378 -0.85 7.64 -6.35
C THR A 378 -1.32 6.83 -5.15
N HIS A 379 -2.58 6.37 -5.18
CA HIS A 379 -3.25 5.61 -4.12
C HIS A 379 -3.20 6.27 -2.72
N GLN A 380 -2.95 7.58 -2.62
CA GLN A 380 -2.73 8.25 -1.34
C GLN A 380 -3.83 7.95 -0.32
N LEU A 381 -5.09 8.23 -0.66
CA LEU A 381 -6.22 8.05 0.25
C LEU A 381 -6.41 6.59 0.65
N ARG A 382 -6.17 5.67 -0.29
CA ARG A 382 -6.27 4.23 -0.06
C ARG A 382 -5.24 3.75 0.96
N VAL A 383 -3.97 4.17 0.81
CA VAL A 383 -2.90 3.83 1.77
C VAL A 383 -3.13 4.53 3.10
N HIS A 384 -3.51 5.81 3.11
CA HIS A 384 -3.78 6.56 4.34
C HIS A 384 -4.89 5.92 5.18
N CYS A 385 -5.93 5.39 4.53
CA CYS A 385 -7.00 4.68 5.23
C CYS A 385 -6.58 3.29 5.71
N ALA A 386 -5.90 2.52 4.86
CA ALA A 386 -5.60 1.12 5.14
C ALA A 386 -4.40 0.91 6.06
N HIS A 387 -3.37 1.75 5.93
CA HIS A 387 -2.10 1.56 6.64
C HIS A 387 -2.24 1.84 8.14
N GLN A 388 -1.53 1.06 8.97
CA GLN A 388 -1.60 1.15 10.42
C GLN A 388 -1.07 2.48 10.99
N LEU A 389 -0.13 3.11 10.30
CA LEU A 389 0.35 4.46 10.64
C LEU A 389 -0.61 5.57 10.16
N GLY A 390 -1.67 5.22 9.44
CA GLY A 390 -2.80 6.05 9.08
C GLY A 390 -4.03 5.71 9.91
N LEU A 391 -5.17 5.43 9.26
CA LEU A 391 -6.42 5.09 9.95
C LEU A 391 -6.51 3.60 10.35
N GLY A 392 -5.74 2.71 9.72
CA GLY A 392 -5.81 1.28 9.93
C GLY A 392 -7.16 0.64 9.56
N CYS A 393 -8.02 1.41 8.89
CA CYS A 393 -9.33 1.01 8.42
C CYS A 393 -9.35 1.12 6.90
N PRO A 394 -9.19 0.02 6.15
CA PRO A 394 -9.17 0.07 4.69
C PRO A 394 -10.52 0.52 4.14
N ILE A 395 -10.49 1.10 2.94
CA ILE A 395 -11.71 1.48 2.23
C ILE A 395 -12.45 0.22 1.80
N SER A 396 -13.75 0.17 2.04
CA SER A 396 -14.61 -0.96 1.66
C SER A 396 -14.51 -1.24 0.16
N GLY A 397 -14.36 -2.51 -0.20
CA GLY A 397 -14.24 -2.95 -1.58
C GLY A 397 -12.91 -2.59 -2.25
N ASP A 398 -11.86 -2.22 -1.49
CA ASP A 398 -10.54 -1.97 -2.06
C ASP A 398 -9.84 -3.28 -2.43
N PRO A 399 -9.62 -3.55 -3.76
CA PRO A 399 -9.01 -4.81 -4.19
C PRO A 399 -7.51 -4.88 -3.88
N LEU A 400 -6.87 -3.75 -3.54
CA LEU A 400 -5.43 -3.70 -3.31
C LEU A 400 -5.07 -3.65 -1.82
N TYR A 401 -5.86 -2.93 -1.01
CA TYR A 401 -5.49 -2.61 0.37
C TYR A 401 -6.46 -3.18 1.42
N SER A 402 -7.52 -3.90 1.00
CA SER A 402 -8.42 -4.56 1.95
C SER A 402 -7.74 -5.77 2.62
N LYS A 403 -8.23 -6.12 3.81
CA LYS A 403 -7.72 -7.25 4.58
C LYS A 403 -7.97 -8.61 3.93
N MET A 404 -8.98 -8.71 3.07
CA MET A 404 -9.46 -9.98 2.52
C MET A 404 -8.88 -10.32 1.15
N GLY A 405 -8.01 -9.47 0.57
CA GLY A 405 -7.45 -9.76 -0.75
C GLY A 405 -8.54 -10.13 -1.76
N LEU A 406 -9.55 -9.27 -1.88
CA LEU A 406 -10.68 -9.51 -2.79
C LEU A 406 -10.14 -9.79 -4.17
N ALA A 407 -10.60 -10.86 -4.81
CA ALA A 407 -10.28 -11.14 -6.19
C ALA A 407 -10.67 -9.91 -7.01
N ALA A 408 -9.70 -9.30 -7.68
CA ALA A 408 -9.92 -8.10 -8.50
C ALA A 408 -10.98 -8.32 -9.60
N GLU A 409 -11.36 -9.56 -9.81
CA GLU A 409 -12.29 -10.07 -10.80
C GLU A 409 -13.75 -10.13 -10.31
N ASP A 410 -14.00 -9.99 -8.99
CA ASP A 410 -15.37 -10.04 -8.48
C ASP A 410 -16.09 -8.72 -8.76
N GLU A 411 -16.99 -8.73 -9.72
CA GLU A 411 -17.80 -7.58 -10.13
C GLU A 411 -18.67 -7.00 -9.00
N ARG A 412 -18.91 -7.78 -7.95
CA ARG A 412 -19.71 -7.36 -6.78
C ARG A 412 -18.94 -6.36 -5.88
N TYR A 413 -17.61 -6.33 -5.97
CA TYR A 413 -16.79 -5.48 -5.15
C TYR A 413 -16.42 -4.18 -5.88
N ARG A 414 -16.84 -3.08 -5.32
CA ARG A 414 -16.53 -1.73 -5.77
C ARG A 414 -15.76 -0.99 -4.69
N LEU A 415 -14.70 -0.32 -5.07
CA LEU A 415 -14.00 0.63 -4.18
C LEU A 415 -14.96 1.75 -3.77
N CYS A 416 -15.32 1.82 -2.48
CA CYS A 416 -16.15 2.89 -1.92
C CYS A 416 -15.34 4.15 -1.64
N LEU A 417 -14.75 4.72 -2.71
CA LEU A 417 -14.03 5.99 -2.72
C LEU A 417 -14.53 6.85 -3.87
N HIS A 418 -15.01 8.05 -3.55
CA HIS A 418 -15.64 8.94 -4.49
C HIS A 418 -15.13 10.38 -4.35
N ALA A 419 -14.67 10.99 -5.45
CA ALA A 419 -14.35 12.40 -5.51
C ALA A 419 -15.67 13.20 -5.50
N ALA A 420 -16.08 13.60 -4.30
CA ALA A 420 -17.44 14.11 -4.04
C ALA A 420 -17.59 15.61 -4.27
N GLU A 421 -16.49 16.37 -4.17
CA GLU A 421 -16.54 17.83 -4.31
C GLU A 421 -15.22 18.35 -4.83
N ILE A 422 -15.31 19.38 -5.69
CA ILE A 422 -14.17 20.15 -6.13
C ILE A 422 -14.53 21.64 -6.18
N THR A 423 -13.61 22.48 -5.71
CA THR A 423 -13.75 23.95 -5.79
C THR A 423 -12.45 24.55 -6.30
N PHE A 424 -12.52 25.36 -7.33
CA PHE A 424 -11.38 26.05 -7.94
C PHE A 424 -11.82 27.34 -8.65
N ALA A 425 -10.87 28.25 -8.93
CA ALA A 425 -11.12 29.41 -9.79
C ALA A 425 -11.14 28.95 -11.26
N HIS A 426 -12.17 29.35 -12.00
CA HIS A 426 -12.25 29.08 -13.44
C HIS A 426 -11.02 29.64 -14.17
N PRO A 427 -10.35 28.82 -15.03
CA PRO A 427 -9.02 29.15 -15.55
C PRO A 427 -8.97 30.42 -16.38
N MET A 428 -10.08 30.83 -16.98
CA MET A 428 -10.15 31.99 -17.89
C MET A 428 -10.93 33.17 -17.30
N THR A 429 -11.99 32.95 -16.52
CA THR A 429 -12.81 34.04 -15.95
C THR A 429 -12.41 34.39 -14.52
N GLY A 430 -11.76 33.50 -13.81
CA GLY A 430 -11.42 33.64 -12.37
C GLY A 430 -12.59 33.44 -11.42
N GLU A 431 -13.80 33.20 -11.93
CA GLU A 431 -14.98 32.93 -11.11
C GLU A 431 -14.84 31.60 -10.37
N THR A 432 -15.44 31.49 -9.19
CA THR A 432 -15.40 30.24 -8.42
C THR A 432 -16.30 29.18 -9.07
N VAL A 433 -15.69 28.07 -9.46
CA VAL A 433 -16.39 26.85 -9.88
C VAL A 433 -16.48 25.95 -8.68
N HIS A 434 -17.69 25.60 -8.26
CA HIS A 434 -17.97 24.65 -7.20
C HIS A 434 -18.89 23.56 -7.74
N ILE A 435 -18.44 22.31 -7.66
CA ILE A 435 -19.18 21.14 -8.15
C ILE A 435 -19.21 20.11 -7.06
N GLU A 436 -20.39 19.60 -6.78
CA GLU A 436 -20.62 18.50 -5.84
C GLU A 436 -21.35 17.35 -6.54
N LYS A 437 -20.93 16.12 -6.25
CA LYS A 437 -21.59 14.89 -6.69
C LYS A 437 -21.62 13.90 -5.54
N ARG A 438 -22.80 13.47 -5.17
CA ARG A 438 -23.00 12.50 -4.11
C ARG A 438 -22.51 11.12 -4.53
N ALA A 439 -21.87 10.41 -3.61
CA ALA A 439 -21.50 8.99 -3.79
C ALA A 439 -22.77 8.11 -3.75
N ASP A 440 -22.78 7.04 -4.56
CA ASP A 440 -23.89 6.09 -4.61
C ASP A 440 -23.96 5.17 -3.37
N PHE A 441 -22.89 5.10 -2.58
CA PHE A 441 -22.83 4.39 -1.30
C PHE A 441 -23.08 5.29 -0.07
N ASP A 442 -23.37 6.57 -0.25
CA ASP A 442 -23.81 7.42 0.84
C ASP A 442 -25.16 6.95 1.35
N PRO A 443 -25.36 6.78 2.67
CA PRO A 443 -26.67 6.51 3.24
C PRO A 443 -27.69 7.56 2.77
N THR A 444 -28.86 7.11 2.40
CA THR A 444 -30.00 7.97 1.99
C THR A 444 -30.46 8.86 3.12
#